data_6ab72355ce1fa5630c1b16bf816e1aa9
#
_entry.id   6ab72355ce1fa5630c1b16bf816e1aa9
#
_cell.length_a   1.000
_cell.length_b   1.000
_cell.length_c   1.000
_cell.angle_alpha   90.00
_cell.angle_beta   90.00
_cell.angle_gamma   90.00
#
_symmetry.space_group_name_H-M   'P 1'
#
loop_
_entity.id
_entity.type
_entity.pdbx_description
1 polymer ?
#
loop_
_entity_poly.entity_id
_entity_poly.type
_entity_poly.pdbx_seq_one_letter_code
_entity_poly.pdbx_strand_id
1 'polypeptide(L)'
;MENAVLTNRLKIGELAHLSGLSVKTIRYYEDIGLLTPTVERSSSGYRLFQSQVLNRLAFIKRAQSLGLSLQEIKPLLALHDRGELPCPEVKEQLQKKISAIAAEMEALKTQQAELQSILKVWQEQPPSRQLNQSICPNIIK
;
A
#
# COMPACT_ATOMS: atom_id res chain seq x y z
N MET A 1 15.10 19.24 -30.40
CA MET A 1 14.04 18.23 -30.41
C MET A 1 14.58 16.84 -30.07
N GLU A 2 15.59 16.40 -30.75
CA GLU A 2 16.21 15.09 -30.46
C GLU A 2 16.81 15.03 -29.07
N ASN A 3 17.39 16.11 -28.59
CA ASN A 3 17.95 16.18 -27.24
C ASN A 3 16.87 16.04 -26.15
N ALA A 4 15.66 16.54 -26.42
CA ALA A 4 14.54 16.41 -25.50
C ALA A 4 14.08 14.95 -25.36
N VAL A 5 14.13 14.18 -26.44
CA VAL A 5 13.81 12.74 -26.41
C VAL A 5 14.87 11.98 -25.62
N LEU A 6 16.13 12.30 -25.83
CA LEU A 6 17.23 11.66 -25.11
C LEU A 6 17.24 12.02 -23.61
N THR A 7 16.87 13.26 -23.27
CA THR A 7 16.79 13.71 -21.87
C THR A 7 15.56 13.15 -21.14
N ASN A 8 14.60 12.56 -21.87
CA ASN A 8 13.39 11.97 -21.27
C ASN A 8 13.60 10.55 -20.75
N ARG A 9 14.84 10.06 -20.80
CA ARG A 9 15.17 8.72 -20.30
C ARG A 9 16.03 8.84 -19.06
N LEU A 10 15.59 8.14 -18.02
CA LEU A 10 16.19 8.21 -16.70
C LEU A 10 16.78 6.87 -16.32
N LYS A 11 17.95 6.90 -15.71
CA LYS A 11 18.51 5.73 -15.02
C LYS A 11 17.84 5.59 -13.67
N ILE A 12 17.87 4.39 -13.11
CA ILE A 12 17.17 4.09 -11.86
C ILE A 12 17.65 4.99 -10.70
N GLY A 13 18.93 5.34 -10.65
CA GLY A 13 19.44 6.24 -9.61
C GLY A 13 18.89 7.66 -9.72
N GLU A 14 18.78 8.17 -10.94
CA GLU A 14 18.17 9.47 -11.21
C GLU A 14 16.68 9.45 -10.84
N LEU A 15 16.00 8.38 -11.21
CA LEU A 15 14.59 8.20 -10.91
C LEU A 15 14.35 8.14 -9.39
N ALA A 16 15.20 7.43 -8.67
CA ALA A 16 15.14 7.38 -7.22
C ALA A 16 15.25 8.77 -6.60
N HIS A 17 16.22 9.55 -7.09
CA HIS A 17 16.41 10.93 -6.61
C HIS A 17 15.19 11.81 -6.88
N LEU A 18 14.67 11.78 -8.11
CA LEU A 18 13.55 12.64 -8.51
C LEU A 18 12.22 12.23 -7.87
N SER A 19 12.00 10.93 -7.68
CA SER A 19 10.75 10.41 -7.13
C SER A 19 10.71 10.42 -5.60
N GLY A 20 11.86 10.49 -4.95
CA GLY A 20 11.97 10.33 -3.51
C GLY A 20 11.82 8.88 -3.04
N LEU A 21 11.82 7.92 -3.96
CA LEU A 21 11.73 6.50 -3.65
C LEU A 21 13.11 5.85 -3.70
N SER A 22 13.30 4.78 -2.94
CA SER A 22 14.55 4.02 -2.99
C SER A 22 14.64 3.22 -4.29
N VAL A 23 15.87 2.94 -4.72
CA VAL A 23 16.15 2.07 -5.87
C VAL A 23 15.49 0.71 -5.66
N LYS A 24 15.54 0.18 -4.45
CA LYS A 24 14.92 -1.10 -4.09
C LYS A 24 13.41 -1.09 -4.35
N THR A 25 12.72 -0.03 -3.94
CA THR A 25 11.28 0.12 -4.16
C THR A 25 10.95 0.19 -5.64
N ILE A 26 11.71 0.95 -6.41
CA ILE A 26 11.52 1.09 -7.86
C ILE A 26 11.71 -0.25 -8.57
N ARG A 27 12.75 -1.00 -8.20
CA ARG A 27 12.99 -2.35 -8.73
C ARG A 27 11.83 -3.28 -8.43
N TYR A 28 11.31 -3.21 -7.21
CA TYR A 28 10.16 -4.01 -6.81
C TYR A 28 8.93 -3.69 -7.66
N TYR A 29 8.64 -2.40 -7.86
CA TYR A 29 7.51 -1.98 -8.70
C TYR A 29 7.68 -2.44 -10.14
N GLU A 30 8.89 -2.38 -10.68
CA GLU A 30 9.16 -2.88 -12.03
C GLU A 30 8.95 -4.39 -12.10
N ASP A 31 9.47 -5.12 -11.10
CA ASP A 31 9.36 -6.59 -11.05
C ASP A 31 7.92 -7.07 -11.03
N ILE A 32 7.03 -6.37 -10.34
CA ILE A 32 5.60 -6.73 -10.28
C ILE A 32 4.77 -6.13 -11.42
N GLY A 33 5.42 -5.50 -12.39
CA GLY A 33 4.79 -5.02 -13.61
C GLY A 33 4.09 -3.67 -13.52
N LEU A 34 4.30 -2.90 -12.48
CA LEU A 34 3.66 -1.58 -12.33
C LEU A 34 4.25 -0.53 -13.26
N LEU A 35 5.49 -0.69 -13.70
CA LEU A 35 6.22 0.29 -14.49
C LEU A 35 6.47 -0.16 -15.94
N THR A 36 5.95 -1.31 -16.33
CA THR A 36 6.27 -1.98 -17.60
C THR A 36 6.21 -1.07 -18.83
N PRO A 37 5.16 -0.26 -19.05
CA PRO A 37 5.09 0.57 -20.25
C PRO A 37 6.13 1.68 -20.31
N THR A 38 6.82 1.96 -19.20
CA THR A 38 7.76 3.09 -19.10
C THR A 38 9.20 2.63 -18.98
N VAL A 39 9.44 1.32 -19.05
CA VAL A 39 10.77 0.73 -18.85
C VAL A 39 11.29 0.12 -20.14
N GLU A 40 12.57 0.37 -20.44
CA GLU A 40 13.28 -0.31 -21.51
C GLU A 40 14.71 -0.61 -21.06
N ARG A 41 15.39 -1.51 -21.76
CA ARG A 41 16.78 -1.84 -21.47
C ARG A 41 17.71 -1.10 -22.43
N SER A 42 18.83 -0.59 -21.91
CA SER A 42 19.87 -0.03 -22.74
C SER A 42 20.64 -1.15 -23.46
N SER A 43 21.48 -0.77 -24.42
CA SER A 43 22.38 -1.73 -25.08
C SER A 43 23.31 -2.43 -24.09
N SER A 44 23.60 -1.80 -22.96
CA SER A 44 24.43 -2.36 -21.88
C SER A 44 23.61 -3.19 -20.87
N GLY A 45 22.29 -3.32 -21.07
CA GLY A 45 21.43 -4.16 -20.24
C GLY A 45 20.86 -3.51 -18.99
N TYR A 46 21.21 -2.26 -18.66
CA TYR A 46 20.62 -1.60 -17.51
C TYR A 46 19.27 -0.95 -17.85
N ARG A 47 18.46 -0.72 -16.81
CA ARG A 47 17.11 -0.16 -16.95
C ARG A 47 17.15 1.32 -17.32
N LEU A 48 16.32 1.68 -18.30
CA LEU A 48 16.05 3.08 -18.67
C LEU A 48 14.56 3.32 -18.54
N PHE A 49 14.20 4.42 -17.91
CA PHE A 49 12.80 4.78 -17.67
C PHE A 49 12.44 6.02 -18.46
N GLN A 50 11.29 6.00 -19.10
CA GLN A 50 10.74 7.18 -19.75
C GLN A 50 10.29 8.18 -18.68
N SER A 51 10.32 9.48 -19.01
CA SER A 51 9.98 10.53 -18.05
C SER A 51 8.55 10.43 -17.49
N GLN A 52 7.63 9.83 -18.27
CA GLN A 52 6.25 9.58 -17.81
C GLN A 52 6.18 8.72 -16.55
N VAL A 53 7.23 7.95 -16.26
CA VAL A 53 7.30 7.13 -15.05
C VAL A 53 7.16 8.00 -13.79
N LEU A 54 7.59 9.26 -13.83
CA LEU A 54 7.47 10.15 -12.67
C LEU A 54 6.01 10.40 -12.28
N ASN A 55 5.14 10.63 -13.28
CA ASN A 55 3.71 10.78 -13.03
C ASN A 55 3.09 9.48 -12.53
N ARG A 56 3.55 8.37 -13.09
CA ARG A 56 3.10 7.04 -12.69
C ARG A 56 3.48 6.74 -11.24
N LEU A 57 4.70 7.02 -10.84
CA LEU A 57 5.17 6.86 -9.46
C LEU A 57 4.45 7.80 -8.50
N ALA A 58 4.18 9.04 -8.91
CA ALA A 58 3.43 9.99 -8.10
C ALA A 58 2.02 9.47 -7.83
N PHE A 59 1.35 8.88 -8.83
CA PHE A 59 0.03 8.27 -8.67
C PHE A 59 0.09 7.08 -7.70
N ILE A 60 1.04 6.17 -7.89
CA ILE A 60 1.21 4.99 -7.03
C ILE A 60 1.42 5.43 -5.57
N LYS A 61 2.31 6.37 -5.37
CA LYS A 61 2.66 6.92 -4.06
C LYS A 61 1.43 7.52 -3.36
N ARG A 62 0.67 8.35 -4.10
CA ARG A 62 -0.53 8.99 -3.57
C ARG A 62 -1.62 7.96 -3.25
N ALA A 63 -1.85 7.03 -4.15
CA ALA A 63 -2.85 5.97 -3.96
C ALA A 63 -2.53 5.13 -2.72
N GLN A 64 -1.26 4.75 -2.55
CA GLN A 64 -0.84 4.02 -1.36
C GLN A 64 -1.02 4.84 -0.08
N SER A 65 -0.76 6.14 -0.12
CA SER A 65 -0.96 7.01 1.04
C SER A 65 -2.43 7.10 1.44
N LEU A 66 -3.34 6.86 0.50
CA LEU A 66 -4.79 6.81 0.75
C LEU A 66 -5.27 5.42 1.16
N GLY A 67 -4.37 4.46 1.25
CA GLY A 67 -4.69 3.11 1.70
C GLY A 67 -4.96 2.09 0.60
N LEU A 68 -4.77 2.45 -0.67
CA LEU A 68 -4.89 1.46 -1.74
C LEU A 68 -3.67 0.55 -1.75
N SER A 69 -3.92 -0.75 -1.92
CA SER A 69 -2.86 -1.73 -2.08
C SER A 69 -2.31 -1.71 -3.51
N LEU A 70 -1.12 -2.26 -3.71
CA LEU A 70 -0.54 -2.38 -5.05
C LEU A 70 -1.42 -3.24 -5.96
N GLN A 71 -2.10 -4.25 -5.42
CA GLN A 71 -3.05 -5.07 -6.17
C GLN A 71 -4.26 -4.25 -6.63
N GLU A 72 -4.71 -3.29 -5.83
CA GLU A 72 -5.81 -2.40 -6.19
C GLU A 72 -5.38 -1.33 -7.18
N ILE A 73 -4.12 -0.90 -7.12
CA ILE A 73 -3.56 0.12 -8.01
C ILE A 73 -3.30 -0.43 -9.41
N LYS A 74 -2.85 -1.66 -9.52
CA LYS A 74 -2.45 -2.27 -10.81
C LYS A 74 -3.53 -2.19 -11.89
N PRO A 75 -4.80 -2.54 -11.62
CA PRO A 75 -5.87 -2.40 -12.63
C PRO A 75 -6.10 -0.95 -13.06
N LEU A 76 -5.90 0.01 -12.16
CA LEU A 76 -6.05 1.43 -12.48
C LEU A 76 -4.98 1.89 -13.48
N LEU A 77 -3.74 1.43 -13.28
CA LEU A 77 -2.66 1.70 -14.21
C LEU A 77 -2.90 1.03 -15.56
N ALA A 78 -3.48 -0.17 -15.56
CA ALA A 78 -3.83 -0.86 -16.80
C ALA A 78 -4.85 -0.07 -17.62
N LEU A 79 -5.83 0.57 -16.99
CA LEU A 79 -6.78 1.45 -17.66
C LEU A 79 -6.06 2.64 -18.30
N HIS A 80 -5.19 3.28 -17.57
CA HIS A 80 -4.38 4.38 -18.07
C HIS A 80 -3.54 3.93 -19.28
N ASP A 81 -2.98 2.75 -19.24
CA ASP A 81 -2.14 2.22 -20.32
C ASP A 81 -2.93 1.97 -21.60
N ARG A 82 -4.25 1.79 -21.49
CA ARG A 82 -5.15 1.69 -22.65
C ARG A 82 -5.69 3.04 -23.12
N GLY A 83 -5.20 4.14 -22.54
CA GLY A 83 -5.65 5.48 -22.91
C GLY A 83 -6.91 5.94 -22.22
N GLU A 84 -7.31 5.27 -21.14
CA GLU A 84 -8.50 5.60 -20.37
C GLU A 84 -8.13 6.34 -19.07
N LEU A 85 -8.97 7.30 -18.67
CA LEU A 85 -8.83 7.90 -17.34
C LEU A 85 -9.50 6.99 -16.31
N PRO A 86 -8.79 6.51 -15.28
CA PRO A 86 -9.36 5.56 -14.31
C PRO A 86 -10.17 6.24 -13.20
N CYS A 87 -10.60 7.49 -13.38
CA CYS A 87 -11.28 8.25 -12.32
C CYS A 87 -12.53 7.58 -11.76
N PRO A 88 -13.43 6.97 -12.56
CA PRO A 88 -14.59 6.26 -12.00
C PRO A 88 -14.17 5.07 -11.10
N GLU A 89 -13.16 4.33 -11.51
CA GLU A 89 -12.66 3.17 -10.79
C GLU A 89 -11.93 3.59 -9.52
N VAL A 90 -11.17 4.70 -9.58
CA VAL A 90 -10.54 5.29 -8.40
C VAL A 90 -11.61 5.69 -7.38
N LYS A 91 -12.67 6.37 -7.84
CA LYS A 91 -13.79 6.76 -6.97
C LYS A 91 -14.40 5.56 -6.28
N GLU A 92 -14.63 4.47 -7.01
CA GLU A 92 -15.17 3.23 -6.45
C GLU A 92 -14.25 2.65 -5.39
N GLN A 93 -12.94 2.63 -5.63
CA GLN A 93 -11.97 2.14 -4.67
C GLN A 93 -11.96 2.99 -3.39
N LEU A 94 -12.05 4.31 -3.53
CA LEU A 94 -12.10 5.21 -2.37
C LEU A 94 -13.38 4.97 -1.55
N GLN A 95 -14.52 4.77 -2.21
CA GLN A 95 -15.78 4.46 -1.53
C GLN A 95 -15.70 3.15 -0.75
N LYS A 96 -15.09 2.12 -1.35
CA LYS A 96 -14.86 0.83 -0.68
C LYS A 96 -13.95 1.00 0.54
N LYS A 97 -12.91 1.82 0.44
CA LYS A 97 -12.01 2.09 1.57
C LYS A 97 -12.73 2.79 2.71
N ILE A 98 -13.57 3.77 2.41
CA ILE A 98 -14.37 4.46 3.43
C ILE A 98 -15.27 3.47 4.17
N SER A 99 -15.96 2.59 3.45
CA SER A 99 -16.83 1.58 4.04
C SER A 99 -16.04 0.58 4.90
N ALA A 100 -14.87 0.16 4.43
CA ALA A 100 -14.00 -0.75 5.18
C ALA A 100 -13.50 -0.12 6.47
N ILE A 101 -13.12 1.16 6.43
CA ILE A 101 -12.68 1.91 7.62
C ILE A 101 -13.83 2.02 8.62
N ALA A 102 -15.04 2.32 8.16
CA ALA A 102 -16.20 2.42 9.05
C ALA A 102 -16.47 1.09 9.77
N ALA A 103 -16.38 -0.03 9.04
CA ALA A 103 -16.55 -1.37 9.62
C ALA A 103 -15.45 -1.67 10.64
N GLU A 104 -14.21 -1.32 10.33
CA GLU A 104 -13.06 -1.51 11.23
C GLU A 104 -13.20 -0.68 12.51
N MET A 105 -13.67 0.56 12.40
CA MET A 105 -13.93 1.41 13.56
C MET A 105 -14.98 0.79 14.50
N GLU A 106 -16.05 0.21 13.93
CA GLU A 106 -17.06 -0.47 14.73
C GLU A 106 -16.50 -1.73 15.40
N ALA A 107 -15.70 -2.51 14.67
CA ALA A 107 -15.04 -3.69 15.22
C ALA A 107 -14.10 -3.31 16.38
N LEU A 108 -13.34 -2.22 16.23
CA LEU A 108 -12.45 -1.73 17.28
C LEU A 108 -13.23 -1.23 18.51
N LYS A 109 -14.37 -0.57 18.31
CA LYS A 109 -15.24 -0.16 19.43
C LYS A 109 -15.73 -1.37 20.22
N THR A 110 -16.16 -2.42 19.53
CA THR A 110 -16.60 -3.67 20.15
C THR A 110 -15.48 -4.30 20.95
N GLN A 111 -14.29 -4.39 20.39
CA GLN A 111 -13.11 -4.92 21.07
C GLN A 111 -12.76 -4.09 22.30
N GLN A 112 -12.78 -2.76 22.17
CA GLN A 112 -12.53 -1.86 23.29
C GLN A 112 -13.50 -2.10 24.44
N ALA A 113 -14.79 -2.23 24.13
CA ALA A 113 -15.83 -2.49 25.12
C ALA A 113 -15.60 -3.83 25.84
N GLU A 114 -15.19 -4.85 25.09
CA GLU A 114 -14.87 -6.17 25.65
C GLU A 114 -13.70 -6.08 26.63
N LEU A 115 -12.63 -5.40 26.24
CA LEU A 115 -11.45 -5.21 27.09
C LEU A 115 -11.82 -4.45 28.38
N GLN A 116 -12.63 -3.41 28.25
CA GLN A 116 -13.10 -2.64 29.41
C GLN A 116 -13.95 -3.49 30.34
N SER A 117 -14.80 -4.36 29.79
CA SER A 117 -15.61 -5.28 30.59
C SER A 117 -14.78 -6.27 31.38
N ILE A 118 -13.72 -6.79 30.76
CA ILE A 118 -12.79 -7.71 31.44
C ILE A 118 -12.09 -6.99 32.60
N LEU A 119 -11.60 -5.77 32.38
CA LEU A 119 -10.92 -5.00 33.41
C LEU A 119 -11.84 -4.57 34.54
N LYS A 120 -13.12 -4.40 34.28
CA LYS A 120 -14.11 -4.00 35.27
C LYS A 120 -14.28 -5.02 36.37
N VAL A 121 -14.12 -6.31 36.04
CA VAL A 121 -14.25 -7.43 36.99
C VAL A 121 -12.93 -8.12 37.25
N TRP A 122 -11.85 -7.42 37.00
CA TRP A 122 -10.49 -7.96 37.12
C TRP A 122 -10.17 -8.34 38.56
N GLN A 123 -9.63 -9.55 38.75
CA GLN A 123 -9.06 -9.98 40.04
C GLN A 123 -7.56 -9.86 39.96
N GLU A 124 -6.97 -9.04 40.85
CA GLU A 124 -5.52 -8.81 40.86
C GLU A 124 -4.74 -10.08 41.22
N GLN A 125 -5.29 -10.89 42.11
CA GLN A 125 -4.64 -12.11 42.56
C GLN A 125 -5.66 -13.25 42.61
N PRO A 126 -5.95 -13.87 41.45
CA PRO A 126 -6.84 -15.03 41.45
C PRO A 126 -6.21 -16.20 42.20
N PRO A 127 -7.02 -17.12 42.77
CA PRO A 127 -6.49 -18.24 43.52
C PRO A 127 -5.55 -19.10 42.69
N SER A 128 -4.38 -19.46 43.25
CA SER A 128 -3.37 -20.25 42.55
C SER A 128 -3.85 -21.66 42.17
N ARG A 129 -4.89 -22.17 42.81
CA ARG A 129 -5.54 -23.44 42.45
C ARG A 129 -6.10 -23.46 41.05
N GLN A 130 -6.32 -22.30 40.47
CA GLN A 130 -6.85 -22.18 39.09
C GLN A 130 -5.76 -22.32 38.01
N LEU A 131 -4.49 -22.42 38.42
CA LEU A 131 -3.35 -22.53 37.52
C LEU A 131 -3.49 -23.69 36.53
N ASN A 132 -4.03 -24.83 36.96
CA ASN A 132 -4.20 -26.01 36.13
C ASN A 132 -5.46 -25.95 35.26
N GLN A 133 -6.37 -25.02 35.52
CA GLN A 133 -7.66 -24.88 34.81
C GLN A 133 -7.61 -23.79 33.74
N SER A 134 -6.76 -22.81 33.92
CA SER A 134 -6.68 -21.68 33.03
C SER A 134 -5.31 -21.00 33.12
N ILE A 135 -4.83 -20.49 32.03
CA ILE A 135 -3.58 -19.69 32.02
C ILE A 135 -3.83 -18.37 32.77
N CYS A 136 -4.94 -17.72 32.50
CA CYS A 136 -5.35 -16.50 33.18
C CYS A 136 -6.85 -16.54 33.40
N PRO A 137 -7.33 -16.71 34.66
CA PRO A 137 -8.76 -16.81 34.96
C PRO A 137 -9.55 -15.52 34.67
N ASN A 138 -8.87 -14.39 34.55
CA ASN A 138 -9.53 -13.13 34.21
C ASN A 138 -10.00 -13.08 32.76
N ILE A 139 -9.32 -13.78 31.86
CA ILE A 139 -9.66 -13.79 30.42
C ILE A 139 -10.55 -14.97 30.09
N ILE A 140 -10.22 -16.15 30.55
CA ILE A 140 -11.01 -17.37 30.33
C ILE A 140 -11.45 -17.90 31.69
N LYS A 141 -12.76 -18.00 31.87
CA LYS A 141 -13.35 -18.53 33.09
C LYS A 141 -13.54 -20.04 33.02
#